data_ed276ef6e59a90eeeb86a6d4e57a9b72
#
_entry.id   ed276ef6e59a90eeeb86a6d4e57a9b72
#
_cell.length_a   1.000
_cell.length_b   1.000
_cell.length_c   1.000
_cell.angle_alpha   90.00
_cell.angle_beta   90.00
_cell.angle_gamma   90.00
#
_symmetry.space_group_name_H-M   'P 1'
#
loop_
_entity.id
_entity.type
_entity.pdbx_description
1 polymer ?
#
loop_
_entity_poly.entity_id
_entity_poly.type
_entity_poly.pdbx_seq_one_letter_code
_entity_poly.pdbx_strand_id
1 'polypeptide(L)'
;MQFLNSHPIKKSDLGFHGNLFGGKLLAWIDAAAAGFAMQLCDTPRMVTVSIDKCNFEKPARESQLLKIYGKPSKVGNTSVMLYMEARAHNVYTGVQSLVLKTNITFVHIDEEGNPIPIGEKGRRTIKNLIDNESTTTKETDN
;
A
#
# COMPACT_ATOMS: atom_id res chain seq x y z
N MET A 1 -10.29 4.58 0.33
CA MET A 1 -9.00 3.91 0.63
C MET A 1 -9.09 3.16 1.93
N GLN A 2 -8.49 1.97 2.01
CA GLN A 2 -8.54 1.15 3.21
C GLN A 2 -7.33 1.41 4.09
N PHE A 3 -7.55 1.56 5.40
CA PHE A 3 -6.48 1.58 6.39
C PHE A 3 -5.91 0.16 6.52
N LEU A 4 -4.59 0.00 6.43
CA LEU A 4 -3.94 -1.30 6.47
C LEU A 4 -3.20 -1.56 7.78
N ASN A 5 -2.31 -0.65 8.16
CA ASN A 5 -1.60 -0.78 9.45
C ASN A 5 -1.00 0.54 9.90
N SER A 6 -0.46 0.53 11.11
CA SER A 6 0.18 1.69 11.69
C SER A 6 1.41 1.26 12.48
N HIS A 7 2.45 2.08 12.41
CA HIS A 7 3.72 1.83 13.08
C HIS A 7 4.11 3.04 13.92
N PRO A 8 4.23 2.91 15.24
CA PRO A 8 4.86 3.96 16.04
C PRO A 8 6.32 4.12 15.59
N ILE A 9 6.73 5.35 15.29
CA ILE A 9 8.09 5.61 14.85
C ILE A 9 9.00 5.74 16.09
N LYS A 10 9.93 4.82 16.23
CA LYS A 10 10.88 4.73 17.35
C LYS A 10 12.23 5.31 16.95
N LYS A 11 13.06 5.60 17.92
CA LYS A 11 14.44 6.05 17.69
C LYS A 11 15.21 5.10 16.76
N SER A 12 15.02 3.78 16.94
CA SER A 12 15.69 2.76 16.13
C SER A 12 15.24 2.76 14.67
N ASP A 13 14.14 3.45 14.34
CA ASP A 13 13.62 3.53 12.98
C ASP A 13 14.19 4.73 12.21
N LEU A 14 14.93 5.60 12.89
CA LEU A 14 15.45 6.82 12.30
C LEU A 14 16.72 6.59 11.50
N GLY A 15 16.87 7.32 10.40
CA GLY A 15 18.07 7.31 9.60
C GLY A 15 19.09 8.34 10.06
N PHE A 16 20.08 8.56 9.23
CA PHE A 16 21.23 9.40 9.54
C PHE A 16 20.85 10.84 9.88
N HIS A 17 19.81 11.37 9.26
CA HIS A 17 19.37 12.76 9.46
C HIS A 17 18.27 12.92 10.51
N GLY A 18 17.96 11.88 11.29
CA GLY A 18 16.99 11.96 12.37
C GLY A 18 15.53 11.82 11.97
N ASN A 19 15.26 11.51 10.72
CA ASN A 19 13.90 11.20 10.23
C ASN A 19 13.78 9.71 9.98
N LEU A 20 12.54 9.23 9.83
CA LEU A 20 12.29 7.83 9.49
C LEU A 20 13.14 7.42 8.28
N PHE A 21 13.89 6.32 8.45
CA PHE A 21 14.76 5.80 7.40
C PHE A 21 13.92 5.33 6.20
N GLY A 22 14.29 5.84 5.00
CA GLY A 22 13.52 5.57 3.78
C GLY A 22 13.39 4.09 3.45
N GLY A 23 14.45 3.31 3.63
CA GLY A 23 14.41 1.86 3.41
C GLY A 23 13.45 1.14 4.35
N LYS A 24 13.35 1.59 5.59
CA LYS A 24 12.40 1.04 6.56
C LYS A 24 10.96 1.36 6.16
N LEU A 25 10.71 2.60 5.74
CA LEU A 25 9.40 3.02 5.24
C LEU A 25 8.98 2.17 4.04
N LEU A 26 9.88 1.97 3.08
CA LEU A 26 9.60 1.13 1.92
C LEU A 26 9.30 -0.31 2.31
N ALA A 27 10.05 -0.86 3.28
CA ALA A 27 9.79 -2.21 3.77
C ALA A 27 8.41 -2.32 4.41
N TRP A 28 8.00 -1.33 5.20
CA TRP A 28 6.67 -1.31 5.82
C TRP A 28 5.54 -1.22 4.78
N ILE A 29 5.73 -0.37 3.76
CA ILE A 29 4.73 -0.22 2.70
C ILE A 29 4.62 -1.49 1.87
N ASP A 30 5.75 -2.07 1.48
CA ASP A 30 5.77 -3.31 0.69
C ASP A 30 5.12 -4.47 1.45
N ALA A 31 5.43 -4.62 2.75
CA ALA A 31 4.81 -5.65 3.59
C ALA A 31 3.31 -5.46 3.72
N ALA A 32 2.85 -4.22 3.93
CA ALA A 32 1.42 -3.91 4.03
C ALA A 32 0.71 -4.20 2.70
N ALA A 33 1.32 -3.81 1.59
CA ALA A 33 0.78 -4.04 0.25
C ALA A 33 0.72 -5.54 -0.07
N ALA A 34 1.76 -6.29 0.29
CA ALA A 34 1.80 -7.73 0.08
C ALA A 34 0.66 -8.44 0.83
N GLY A 35 0.48 -8.08 2.11
CA GLY A 35 -0.62 -8.63 2.91
C GLY A 35 -1.99 -8.33 2.32
N PHE A 36 -2.16 -7.09 1.83
CA PHE A 36 -3.39 -6.67 1.19
C PHE A 36 -3.65 -7.46 -0.11
N ALA A 37 -2.61 -7.62 -0.95
CA ALA A 37 -2.71 -8.41 -2.19
C ALA A 37 -3.08 -9.87 -1.89
N MET A 38 -2.47 -10.47 -0.87
CA MET A 38 -2.78 -11.83 -0.44
C MET A 38 -4.23 -11.98 0.00
N GLN A 39 -4.76 -11.02 0.75
CA GLN A 39 -6.14 -11.01 1.18
C GLN A 39 -7.11 -10.87 -0.01
N LEU A 40 -6.82 -9.94 -0.91
CA LEU A 40 -7.67 -9.70 -2.07
C LEU A 40 -7.74 -10.91 -3.01
N CYS A 41 -6.63 -11.61 -3.15
CA CYS A 41 -6.50 -12.73 -4.10
C CYS A 41 -6.66 -14.11 -3.46
N ASP A 42 -6.87 -14.17 -2.16
CA ASP A 42 -7.06 -15.43 -1.38
C ASP A 42 -5.91 -16.42 -1.57
N THR A 43 -4.68 -15.93 -1.64
CA THR A 43 -3.49 -16.76 -1.81
C THR A 43 -2.26 -16.08 -1.23
N PRO A 44 -1.33 -16.83 -0.61
CA PRO A 44 -0.07 -16.25 -0.14
C PRO A 44 0.95 -16.07 -1.26
N ARG A 45 0.65 -16.57 -2.48
CA ARG A 45 1.59 -16.55 -3.60
C ARG A 45 1.47 -15.31 -4.46
N MET A 46 1.58 -14.16 -3.81
CA MET A 46 1.62 -12.86 -4.47
C MET A 46 3.01 -12.27 -4.27
N VAL A 47 3.69 -11.95 -5.37
CA VAL A 47 5.05 -11.42 -5.31
C VAL A 47 5.11 -10.00 -5.87
N THR A 48 5.90 -9.16 -5.22
CA THR A 48 6.16 -7.79 -5.69
C THR A 48 7.02 -7.85 -6.95
N VAL A 49 6.53 -7.28 -8.03
CA VAL A 49 7.30 -7.23 -9.29
C VAL A 49 7.70 -5.83 -9.67
N SER A 50 7.04 -4.80 -9.14
CA SER A 50 7.38 -3.43 -9.48
C SER A 50 6.86 -2.50 -8.41
N ILE A 51 7.68 -1.50 -8.08
CA ILE A 51 7.30 -0.36 -7.26
C ILE A 51 7.55 0.86 -8.13
N ASP A 52 6.49 1.64 -8.38
CA ASP A 52 6.60 2.83 -9.21
C ASP A 52 7.39 3.93 -8.49
N LYS A 53 7.59 5.04 -9.19
CA LYS A 53 8.29 6.19 -8.66
C LYS A 53 7.83 6.54 -7.24
N CYS A 54 8.79 6.59 -6.31
CA CYS A 54 8.57 6.95 -4.92
C CYS A 54 9.15 8.32 -4.65
N ASN A 55 8.28 9.30 -4.36
CA ASN A 55 8.71 10.62 -3.92
C ASN A 55 8.39 10.77 -2.45
N PHE A 56 9.40 11.12 -1.66
CA PHE A 56 9.23 11.44 -0.25
C PHE A 56 8.74 12.88 -0.16
N GLU A 57 7.44 13.04 0.07
CA GLU A 57 6.80 14.36 0.08
C GLU A 57 7.15 15.14 1.33
N LYS A 58 7.14 14.47 2.49
CA LYS A 58 7.48 15.05 3.79
C LYS A 58 8.20 14.05 4.65
N PRO A 59 9.09 14.51 5.58
CA PRO A 59 9.72 13.60 6.52
C PRO A 59 8.73 13.11 7.58
N ALA A 60 8.97 11.91 8.08
CA ALA A 60 8.27 11.37 9.23
C ALA A 60 9.24 11.33 10.41
N ARG A 61 8.75 11.61 11.62
CA ARG A 61 9.58 11.84 12.80
C ARG A 61 9.25 10.90 13.93
N GLU A 62 10.19 10.78 14.86
CA GLU A 62 9.98 10.04 16.11
C GLU A 62 8.70 10.49 16.79
N SER A 63 8.02 9.56 17.44
CA SER A 63 6.78 9.76 18.19
C SER A 63 5.53 10.03 17.34
N GLN A 64 5.66 10.07 16.02
CA GLN A 64 4.51 10.04 15.13
C GLN A 64 4.11 8.59 14.84
N LEU A 65 2.85 8.38 14.41
CA LEU A 65 2.42 7.10 13.86
C LEU A 65 2.54 7.17 12.34
N LEU A 66 3.20 6.18 11.76
CA LEU A 66 3.16 6.03 10.32
C LEU A 66 1.98 5.14 9.96
N LYS A 67 0.98 5.73 9.32
CA LYS A 67 -0.23 5.02 8.90
C LYS A 67 -0.18 4.71 7.43
N ILE A 68 -0.48 3.47 7.08
CA ILE A 68 -0.45 2.99 5.70
C ILE A 68 -1.85 2.67 5.23
N TYR A 69 -2.19 3.22 4.07
CA TYR A 69 -3.49 3.07 3.40
C TYR A 69 -3.27 2.52 2.01
N GLY A 70 -4.24 1.77 1.52
CA GLY A 70 -4.15 1.22 0.17
C GLY A 70 -5.50 1.02 -0.47
N LYS A 71 -5.49 0.93 -1.78
CA LYS A 71 -6.64 0.53 -2.58
C LYS A 71 -6.15 -0.11 -3.88
N PRO A 72 -6.90 -1.08 -4.42
CA PRO A 72 -6.55 -1.57 -5.75
C PRO A 72 -6.84 -0.49 -6.78
N SER A 73 -5.92 -0.31 -7.73
CA SER A 73 -6.06 0.67 -8.80
C SER A 73 -6.28 0.02 -10.16
N LYS A 74 -5.76 -1.20 -10.35
CA LYS A 74 -5.88 -1.91 -11.62
C LYS A 74 -5.72 -3.41 -11.40
N VAL A 75 -6.45 -4.22 -12.15
CA VAL A 75 -6.30 -5.67 -12.12
C VAL A 75 -6.13 -6.18 -13.55
N GLY A 76 -5.09 -7.02 -13.75
CA GLY A 76 -4.82 -7.72 -14.99
C GLY A 76 -5.20 -9.19 -14.88
N ASN A 77 -4.70 -10.00 -15.79
CA ASN A 77 -4.95 -11.44 -15.76
C ASN A 77 -4.18 -12.11 -14.60
N THR A 78 -2.88 -11.82 -14.48
CA THR A 78 -2.01 -12.40 -13.45
C THR A 78 -1.58 -11.40 -12.39
N SER A 79 -1.91 -10.13 -12.54
CA SER A 79 -1.38 -9.04 -11.72
C SER A 79 -2.46 -8.16 -11.12
N VAL A 80 -2.11 -7.53 -10.00
CA VAL A 80 -2.91 -6.47 -9.39
C VAL A 80 -1.98 -5.32 -9.02
N MET A 81 -2.40 -4.10 -9.34
CA MET A 81 -1.69 -2.88 -8.93
C MET A 81 -2.44 -2.24 -7.78
N LEU A 82 -1.70 -1.97 -6.70
CA LEU A 82 -2.23 -1.32 -5.50
C LEU A 82 -1.66 0.08 -5.38
N TYR A 83 -2.53 1.05 -5.19
CA TYR A 83 -2.14 2.41 -4.84
C TYR A 83 -1.97 2.47 -3.33
N MET A 84 -0.80 2.95 -2.87
CA MET A 84 -0.43 2.98 -1.46
C MET A 84 -0.10 4.39 -1.03
N GLU A 85 -0.52 4.75 0.19
CA GLU A 85 -0.12 6.00 0.84
C GLU A 85 0.42 5.71 2.24
N ALA A 86 1.50 6.40 2.57
CA ALA A 86 2.02 6.44 3.93
C ALA A 86 1.85 7.85 4.46
N ARG A 87 1.24 7.98 5.63
CA ARG A 87 0.93 9.27 6.27
C ARG A 87 1.55 9.32 7.66
N ALA A 88 2.15 10.47 8.00
CA ALA A 88 2.62 10.73 9.36
C ALA A 88 1.46 11.33 10.15
N HIS A 89 1.08 10.67 11.21
CA HIS A 89 -0.04 11.05 12.07
C HIS A 89 0.49 11.61 13.38
N ASN A 90 0.20 12.88 13.64
CA ASN A 90 0.51 13.52 14.92
C ASN A 90 -0.55 13.12 15.93
N VAL A 91 -0.17 12.36 16.96
CA VAL A 91 -1.14 11.83 17.93
C VAL A 91 -1.73 12.89 18.84
N TYR A 92 -1.05 14.03 19.00
CA TYR A 92 -1.56 15.13 19.82
C TYR A 92 -2.65 15.92 19.13
N THR A 93 -2.52 16.13 17.82
CA THR A 93 -3.43 16.99 17.05
C THR A 93 -4.37 16.22 16.14
N GLY A 94 -4.05 14.96 15.83
CA GLY A 94 -4.78 14.17 14.84
C GLY A 94 -4.48 14.57 13.39
N VAL A 95 -3.60 15.54 13.17
CA VAL A 95 -3.25 15.99 11.81
C VAL A 95 -2.38 14.93 11.12
N GLN A 96 -2.74 14.59 9.90
CA GLN A 96 -1.97 13.68 9.05
C GLN A 96 -1.33 14.42 7.90
N SER A 97 -0.09 14.06 7.56
CA SER A 97 0.60 14.59 6.39
C SER A 97 1.09 13.45 5.51
N LEU A 98 0.97 13.63 4.20
CA LEU A 98 1.43 12.63 3.24
C LEU A 98 2.95 12.56 3.25
N VAL A 99 3.48 11.37 3.52
CA VAL A 99 4.93 11.10 3.51
C VAL A 99 5.35 10.53 2.17
N LEU A 100 4.59 9.56 1.66
CA LEU A 100 4.93 8.89 0.42
C LEU A 100 3.68 8.32 -0.21
N LYS A 101 3.62 8.34 -1.54
CA LYS A 101 2.60 7.64 -2.32
C LYS A 101 3.27 6.91 -3.48
N THR A 102 2.75 5.74 -3.82
CA THR A 102 3.30 4.93 -4.91
C THR A 102 2.27 3.89 -5.35
N ASN A 103 2.53 3.28 -6.50
CA ASN A 103 1.81 2.09 -6.94
C ASN A 103 2.74 0.90 -6.86
N ILE A 104 2.25 -0.21 -6.34
CA ILE A 104 3.01 -1.46 -6.24
C ILE A 104 2.23 -2.53 -6.99
N THR A 105 2.92 -3.23 -7.90
CA THR A 105 2.33 -4.30 -8.69
C THR A 105 2.75 -5.65 -8.14
N PHE A 106 1.76 -6.53 -7.94
CA PHE A 106 1.94 -7.91 -7.50
C PHE A 106 1.49 -8.85 -8.57
N VAL A 107 2.17 -9.99 -8.67
CA VAL A 107 1.83 -11.06 -9.62
C VAL A 107 1.55 -12.35 -8.85
N HIS A 108 0.47 -13.03 -9.25
CA HIS A 108 0.13 -14.36 -8.72
C HIS A 108 1.03 -15.40 -9.39
N ILE A 109 1.70 -16.22 -8.58
CA ILE A 109 2.63 -17.24 -9.09
C ILE A 109 2.23 -18.63 -8.59
N ASP A 110 2.65 -19.66 -9.35
CA ASP A 110 2.51 -21.05 -8.94
C ASP A 110 3.69 -21.48 -8.06
N GLU A 111 3.75 -22.76 -7.70
CA GLU A 111 4.82 -23.30 -6.85
C GLU A 111 6.21 -23.20 -7.47
N GLU A 112 6.29 -23.19 -8.80
CA GLU A 112 7.55 -23.07 -9.54
C GLU A 112 7.93 -21.60 -9.81
N GLY A 113 7.09 -20.66 -9.40
CA GLY A 113 7.36 -19.23 -9.61
C GLY A 113 6.86 -18.68 -10.94
N ASN A 114 6.06 -19.43 -11.67
CA ASN A 114 5.51 -18.97 -12.95
C ASN A 114 4.22 -18.16 -12.73
N PRO A 115 4.01 -17.06 -13.47
CA PRO A 115 2.77 -16.30 -13.37
C PRO A 115 1.56 -17.15 -13.77
N ILE A 116 0.51 -17.08 -12.93
CA ILE A 116 -0.76 -17.76 -13.21
C ILE A 116 -1.91 -16.77 -12.96
N PRO A 117 -3.08 -16.99 -13.57
CA PRO A 117 -4.21 -16.09 -13.42
C PRO A 117 -4.66 -15.95 -11.97
N ILE A 118 -5.05 -14.72 -11.61
CA ILE A 118 -5.71 -14.46 -10.33
C ILE A 118 -7.08 -15.14 -10.38
N GLY A 119 -7.47 -15.82 -9.28
CA GLY A 119 -8.75 -16.51 -9.21
C GLY A 119 -9.94 -15.56 -9.44
N GLU A 120 -11.03 -16.10 -9.99
CA GLU A 120 -12.21 -15.30 -10.35
C GLU A 120 -12.81 -14.53 -9.17
N LYS A 121 -12.86 -15.15 -8.00
CA LYS A 121 -13.41 -14.52 -6.80
C LYS A 121 -12.59 -13.28 -6.42
N GLY A 122 -11.26 -13.40 -6.41
CA GLY A 122 -10.37 -12.29 -6.12
C GLY A 122 -10.48 -11.18 -7.15
N ARG A 123 -10.50 -11.53 -8.43
CA ARG A 123 -10.67 -10.56 -9.52
C ARG A 123 -11.97 -9.78 -9.38
N ARG A 124 -13.05 -10.47 -9.06
CA ARG A 124 -14.37 -9.85 -8.86
C ARG A 124 -14.35 -8.88 -7.69
N THR A 125 -13.77 -9.30 -6.57
CA THR A 125 -13.61 -8.45 -5.38
C THR A 125 -12.83 -7.19 -5.73
N ILE A 126 -11.69 -7.34 -6.42
CA ILE A 126 -10.84 -6.22 -6.81
C ILE A 126 -11.59 -5.26 -7.74
N LYS A 127 -12.26 -5.79 -8.76
CA LYS A 127 -13.03 -4.97 -9.71
C LYS A 127 -14.13 -4.17 -9.01
N ASN A 128 -14.83 -4.81 -8.07
CA ASN A 128 -15.87 -4.13 -7.29
C ASN A 128 -15.29 -3.00 -6.45
N LEU A 129 -14.14 -3.20 -5.83
CA LEU A 129 -13.48 -2.16 -5.05
C LEU A 129 -13.05 -0.99 -5.93
N ILE A 130 -12.52 -1.26 -7.10
CA ILE A 130 -12.11 -0.22 -8.06
C ILE A 130 -13.34 0.58 -8.52
N ASP A 131 -14.42 -0.11 -8.88
CA ASP A 131 -15.66 0.54 -9.35
C ASP A 131 -16.31 1.38 -8.26
N ASN A 132 -16.35 0.89 -7.03
CA ASN A 132 -16.93 1.61 -5.89
C ASN A 132 -16.14 2.88 -5.57
N GLU A 133 -14.81 2.84 -5.61
CA GLU A 133 -13.97 4.01 -5.41
C GLU A 133 -14.21 5.06 -6.50
N SER A 134 -14.32 4.63 -7.76
CA SER A 134 -14.62 5.53 -8.88
C SER A 134 -15.99 6.20 -8.71
N THR A 135 -17.00 5.45 -8.29
CA THR A 135 -18.36 5.97 -8.03
C THR A 135 -18.34 6.99 -6.89
N THR A 136 -17.66 6.66 -5.77
CA THR A 136 -17.54 7.55 -4.62
C THR A 136 -16.84 8.85 -5.00
N THR A 137 -15.76 8.78 -5.79
CA THR A 137 -15.03 9.96 -6.27
C THR A 137 -15.91 10.84 -7.13
N LYS A 138 -16.72 10.25 -8.03
CA LYS A 138 -17.65 10.98 -8.89
C LYS A 138 -18.73 11.68 -8.09
N GLU A 139 -19.25 11.04 -7.05
CA GLU A 139 -20.26 11.61 -6.17
C GLU A 139 -19.71 12.78 -5.37
N THR A 140 -18.44 12.72 -4.96
CA THR A 140 -17.79 13.76 -4.18
C THR A 140 -17.47 15.01 -5.02
N ASP A 141 -17.21 14.83 -6.32
CA ASP A 141 -16.86 15.91 -7.25
C ASP A 141 -18.09 16.73 -7.69
N ASN A 142 -19.28 16.27 -7.35
CA ASN A 142 -20.52 16.96 -7.62
C ASN A 142 -20.98 17.75 -6.40
#